data_0caf8275cc8ece279053b55ef5a4373d
#
_entry.id   0caf8275cc8ece279053b55ef5a4373d
#
_cell.length_a   1.000
_cell.length_b   1.000
_cell.length_c   1.000
_cell.angle_alpha   90.00
_cell.angle_beta   90.00
_cell.angle_gamma   90.00
#
_symmetry.space_group_name_H-M   'P 1'
#
loop_
_entity.id
_entity.type
_entity.pdbx_description
1 polymer ?
#
loop_
_entity_poly.entity_id
_entity_poly.type
_entity_poly.pdbx_seq_one_letter_code
_entity_poly.pdbx_strand_id
1 'polypeptide(L)'
;MCCNETISAPFIIHPPKFPRALIRLLVGAVTIFGAEMACAQETIRIGFSAPVTGPFAVYGKQMQSALKLFIERNGSSVAGKKIEVIVRDDAGVPDQAKRVAQELVVNEKVAILAGYNPTPTALAVAPLATEAKIPLVVMGGASSIITERSPYIVRTFFTLQQVTVPIAQWAIKNGIKRVVTLVSDYTPGLEAEKAFIDEFKAGGGEIVQSLRVPLQSPDFAPSLQRARDAKPEALFVWVPGNQAPPLLRQFGERGMQAAGIKLIGPGDITDDDGLNEMGDSTLGITTSFQYSAAHPSAANKAFVEGFKRVSGGVRPDQVAVSVYDGMHLIYEALKKTAGDPGGEAIVAAMKGMAWESPRGPISIDPDTRDIIQDVYIRRVERIDGELYNVEFEKYAAVKDPVKAAEK
;
A
#
# COMPACT_ATOMS: atom_id res chain seq x y z
N MET A 1 24.53 -98.14 -11.51
CA MET A 1 23.35 -98.99 -11.83
C MET A 1 22.45 -98.15 -12.69
N CYS A 2 22.26 -98.64 -13.96
CA CYS A 2 21.20 -98.46 -14.91
C CYS A 2 20.75 -97.07 -15.21
N CYS A 3 21.16 -96.52 -16.39
CA CYS A 3 20.51 -96.69 -17.72
C CYS A 3 19.10 -96.15 -17.79
N ASN A 4 18.87 -95.08 -18.58
CA ASN A 4 18.30 -95.28 -19.91
C ASN A 4 18.33 -93.95 -20.71
N GLU A 5 18.84 -94.05 -21.93
CA GLU A 5 18.74 -93.07 -22.99
C GLU A 5 17.30 -93.02 -23.54
N THR A 6 16.88 -91.87 -23.98
CA THR A 6 15.91 -91.78 -25.07
C THR A 6 16.14 -90.50 -25.90
N ILE A 7 16.48 -90.73 -27.12
CA ILE A 7 16.62 -89.80 -28.21
C ILE A 7 15.22 -89.33 -28.66
N SER A 8 15.08 -88.00 -28.85
CA SER A 8 13.99 -87.48 -29.67
C SER A 8 14.39 -86.24 -30.44
N ALA A 9 14.00 -86.22 -31.69
CA ALA A 9 14.41 -85.39 -32.79
C ALA A 9 14.07 -83.90 -32.69
N PRO A 10 14.78 -82.99 -33.43
CA PRO A 10 14.54 -81.57 -33.39
C PRO A 10 13.28 -81.19 -34.18
N PHE A 11 12.37 -80.47 -33.50
CA PHE A 11 11.26 -79.76 -34.14
C PHE A 11 11.74 -78.44 -34.67
N ILE A 12 11.74 -78.29 -36.02
CA ILE A 12 11.99 -77.00 -36.69
C ILE A 12 10.70 -76.19 -36.70
N ILE A 13 10.60 -75.12 -35.88
CA ILE A 13 9.50 -74.18 -35.92
C ILE A 13 9.84 -73.07 -36.92
N HIS A 14 9.13 -72.98 -38.02
CA HIS A 14 9.22 -71.84 -38.93
C HIS A 14 8.55 -70.60 -38.33
N PRO A 15 9.19 -69.41 -38.32
CA PRO A 15 8.53 -68.21 -37.88
C PRO A 15 7.47 -67.72 -38.87
N PRO A 16 6.32 -67.23 -38.41
CA PRO A 16 5.28 -66.68 -39.29
C PRO A 16 5.75 -65.43 -40.01
N LYS A 17 5.54 -65.37 -41.29
CA LYS A 17 5.80 -64.17 -42.13
C LYS A 17 4.71 -63.16 -41.88
N PHE A 18 5.00 -62.14 -41.09
CA PHE A 18 4.18 -60.94 -40.94
C PHE A 18 4.33 -60.05 -42.20
N PRO A 19 3.24 -59.52 -42.75
CA PRO A 19 3.31 -58.65 -43.93
C PRO A 19 3.96 -57.30 -43.54
N ARG A 20 4.96 -56.85 -44.31
CA ARG A 20 5.76 -55.61 -44.14
C ARG A 20 4.94 -54.34 -44.07
N ALA A 21 3.62 -54.38 -44.32
CA ALA A 21 2.71 -53.25 -44.25
C ALA A 21 2.32 -52.84 -42.79
N LEU A 22 2.33 -53.76 -41.82
CA LEU A 22 1.97 -53.46 -40.44
C LEU A 22 3.07 -52.76 -39.62
N ILE A 23 4.34 -52.93 -40.02
CA ILE A 23 5.48 -52.33 -39.29
C ILE A 23 5.59 -50.84 -39.59
N ARG A 24 5.12 -50.34 -40.74
CA ARG A 24 5.14 -48.89 -41.05
C ARG A 24 4.02 -48.10 -40.38
N LEU A 25 2.96 -48.71 -39.91
CA LEU A 25 1.88 -48.02 -39.16
C LEU A 25 2.20 -47.89 -37.66
N LEU A 26 3.00 -48.75 -37.07
CA LEU A 26 3.38 -48.66 -35.64
C LEU A 26 4.50 -47.64 -35.37
N VAL A 27 5.35 -47.35 -36.35
CA VAL A 27 6.41 -46.33 -36.21
C VAL A 27 5.86 -44.91 -36.40
N GLY A 28 4.76 -44.74 -37.14
CA GLY A 28 4.09 -43.45 -37.33
C GLY A 28 3.22 -43.00 -36.12
N ALA A 29 2.77 -43.94 -35.27
CA ALA A 29 1.93 -43.63 -34.12
C ALA A 29 2.71 -43.24 -32.85
N VAL A 30 4.01 -43.54 -32.77
CA VAL A 30 4.85 -43.22 -31.62
C VAL A 30 5.44 -41.80 -31.69
N THR A 31 5.45 -41.15 -32.86
CA THR A 31 6.00 -39.81 -33.06
C THR A 31 5.00 -38.66 -32.83
N ILE A 32 3.72 -38.94 -32.58
CA ILE A 32 2.70 -37.90 -32.34
C ILE A 32 2.38 -37.74 -30.83
N PHE A 33 2.87 -38.62 -29.95
CA PHE A 33 2.62 -38.57 -28.50
C PHE A 33 3.75 -37.92 -27.69
N GLY A 34 4.67 -37.20 -28.35
CA GLY A 34 5.92 -36.68 -27.71
C GLY A 34 6.06 -35.17 -27.64
N ALA A 35 4.99 -34.35 -27.70
CA ALA A 35 5.13 -32.90 -27.70
C ALA A 35 4.04 -32.13 -26.92
N GLU A 36 3.42 -32.72 -25.92
CA GLU A 36 2.86 -31.96 -24.83
C GLU A 36 3.82 -32.02 -23.64
N MET A 37 5.04 -31.48 -23.81
CA MET A 37 5.71 -30.87 -22.68
C MET A 37 4.81 -29.72 -22.26
N ALA A 38 3.93 -29.94 -21.30
CA ALA A 38 3.33 -28.89 -20.53
C ALA A 38 4.49 -28.07 -20.01
N CYS A 39 4.77 -26.93 -20.69
CA CYS A 39 5.72 -25.94 -20.21
C CYS A 39 5.14 -25.50 -18.87
N ALA A 40 5.65 -26.06 -17.76
CA ALA A 40 5.21 -25.66 -16.43
C ALA A 40 5.41 -24.16 -16.37
N GLN A 41 4.31 -23.40 -16.36
CA GLN A 41 4.36 -21.95 -16.37
C GLN A 41 5.17 -21.52 -15.15
N GLU A 42 6.31 -20.88 -15.39
CA GLU A 42 7.18 -20.40 -14.32
C GLU A 42 6.39 -19.48 -13.40
N THR A 43 6.50 -19.69 -12.09
CA THR A 43 5.73 -18.95 -11.08
C THR A 43 6.61 -17.93 -10.40
N ILE A 44 6.19 -16.67 -10.44
CA ILE A 44 6.78 -15.58 -9.65
C ILE A 44 5.96 -15.43 -8.37
N ARG A 45 6.61 -15.58 -7.21
CA ARG A 45 5.98 -15.42 -5.91
C ARG A 45 6.20 -14.02 -5.37
N ILE A 46 5.14 -13.40 -4.88
CA ILE A 46 5.15 -12.10 -4.20
C ILE A 46 4.77 -12.33 -2.75
N GLY A 47 5.63 -11.98 -1.82
CA GLY A 47 5.35 -12.03 -0.39
C GLY A 47 4.66 -10.74 0.04
N PHE A 48 3.41 -10.83 0.48
CA PHE A 48 2.61 -9.69 0.90
C PHE A 48 2.40 -9.70 2.42
N SER A 49 2.92 -8.69 3.13
CA SER A 49 2.78 -8.55 4.58
C SER A 49 1.79 -7.42 4.89
N ALA A 50 0.84 -7.71 5.77
CA ALA A 50 -0.18 -6.76 6.20
C ALA A 50 -0.57 -7.00 7.67
N PRO A 51 -0.98 -5.97 8.43
CA PRO A 51 -1.45 -6.10 9.80
C PRO A 51 -2.91 -6.60 9.82
N VAL A 52 -3.12 -7.90 9.59
CA VAL A 52 -4.47 -8.49 9.55
C VAL A 52 -5.11 -8.54 10.94
N THR A 53 -4.27 -8.65 11.96
CA THR A 53 -4.67 -8.60 13.38
C THR A 53 -4.01 -7.40 14.09
N GLY A 54 -4.37 -7.17 15.35
CA GLY A 54 -3.79 -6.10 16.17
C GLY A 54 -4.39 -4.70 15.93
N PRO A 55 -3.73 -3.64 16.44
CA PRO A 55 -4.27 -2.28 16.43
C PRO A 55 -4.51 -1.69 15.04
N PHE A 56 -3.82 -2.19 14.02
CA PHE A 56 -3.89 -1.71 12.65
C PHE A 56 -4.72 -2.62 11.73
N ALA A 57 -5.52 -3.53 12.29
CA ALA A 57 -6.30 -4.52 11.54
C ALA A 57 -7.28 -3.90 10.52
N VAL A 58 -7.75 -2.68 10.74
CA VAL A 58 -8.59 -1.95 9.78
C VAL A 58 -7.83 -1.77 8.46
N TYR A 59 -6.60 -1.29 8.53
CA TYR A 59 -5.74 -1.13 7.35
C TYR A 59 -5.40 -2.49 6.70
N GLY A 60 -5.18 -3.54 7.49
CA GLY A 60 -4.96 -4.88 6.96
C GLY A 60 -6.12 -5.40 6.11
N LYS A 61 -7.37 -5.12 6.51
CA LYS A 61 -8.56 -5.46 5.73
C LYS A 61 -8.65 -4.65 4.42
N GLN A 62 -8.33 -3.37 4.48
CA GLN A 62 -8.25 -2.49 3.31
C GLN A 62 -7.20 -3.01 2.31
N MET A 63 -6.00 -3.36 2.80
CA MET A 63 -4.93 -3.92 1.99
C MET A 63 -5.33 -5.23 1.29
N GLN A 64 -5.96 -6.16 2.03
CA GLN A 64 -6.41 -7.43 1.46
C GLN A 64 -7.52 -7.26 0.42
N SER A 65 -8.47 -6.35 0.67
CA SER A 65 -9.56 -6.05 -0.27
C SER A 65 -9.03 -5.43 -1.57
N ALA A 66 -8.07 -4.50 -1.46
CA ALA A 66 -7.41 -3.89 -2.62
C ALA A 66 -6.61 -4.92 -3.45
N LEU A 67 -5.85 -5.79 -2.77
CA LEU A 67 -5.12 -6.88 -3.40
C LEU A 67 -6.07 -7.83 -4.15
N LYS A 68 -7.17 -8.23 -3.51
CA LYS A 68 -8.20 -9.08 -4.12
C LYS A 68 -8.78 -8.41 -5.36
N LEU A 69 -9.19 -7.14 -5.26
CA LEU A 69 -9.73 -6.39 -6.40
C LEU A 69 -8.72 -6.30 -7.55
N PHE A 70 -7.45 -6.04 -7.23
CA PHE A 70 -6.41 -5.93 -8.24
C PHE A 70 -6.24 -7.24 -9.02
N ILE A 71 -6.14 -8.37 -8.32
CA ILE A 71 -5.98 -9.69 -8.95
C ILE A 71 -7.23 -10.07 -9.77
N GLU A 72 -8.44 -9.79 -9.26
CA GLU A 72 -9.68 -10.03 -10.02
C GLU A 72 -9.71 -9.27 -11.36
N ARG A 73 -9.17 -8.06 -11.40
CA ARG A 73 -9.19 -7.21 -12.61
C ARG A 73 -8.05 -7.48 -13.58
N ASN A 74 -6.88 -7.80 -13.05
CA ASN A 74 -5.65 -7.90 -13.86
C ASN A 74 -5.18 -9.34 -14.07
N GLY A 75 -5.84 -10.30 -13.40
CA GLY A 75 -5.46 -11.71 -13.46
C GLY A 75 -4.22 -12.05 -12.64
N SER A 76 -3.87 -13.33 -12.67
CA SER A 76 -2.71 -13.90 -11.97
C SER A 76 -1.61 -14.36 -12.94
N SER A 77 -1.42 -13.63 -14.05
CA SER A 77 -0.37 -13.92 -15.03
C SER A 77 0.18 -12.64 -15.63
N VAL A 78 1.51 -12.52 -15.69
CA VAL A 78 2.23 -11.37 -16.26
C VAL A 78 3.41 -11.86 -17.07
N ALA A 79 3.61 -11.31 -18.29
CA ALA A 79 4.71 -11.68 -19.18
C ALA A 79 4.85 -13.21 -19.38
N GLY A 80 3.73 -13.92 -19.47
CA GLY A 80 3.71 -15.38 -19.64
C GLY A 80 3.99 -16.19 -18.38
N LYS A 81 4.25 -15.56 -17.23
CA LYS A 81 4.52 -16.22 -15.94
C LYS A 81 3.32 -16.13 -15.01
N LYS A 82 3.10 -17.18 -14.21
CA LYS A 82 2.07 -17.19 -13.16
C LYS A 82 2.51 -16.29 -12.00
N ILE A 83 1.60 -15.50 -11.47
CA ILE A 83 1.82 -14.71 -10.25
C ILE A 83 1.10 -15.41 -9.09
N GLU A 84 1.83 -15.67 -8.03
CA GLU A 84 1.32 -16.20 -6.77
C GLU A 84 1.61 -15.18 -5.66
N VAL A 85 0.56 -14.69 -4.98
CA VAL A 85 0.72 -13.76 -3.86
C VAL A 85 0.50 -14.50 -2.56
N ILE A 86 1.53 -14.54 -1.71
CA ILE A 86 1.52 -15.20 -0.41
C ILE A 86 1.31 -14.13 0.67
N VAL A 87 0.12 -14.11 1.24
CA VAL A 87 -0.24 -13.13 2.28
C VAL A 87 0.15 -13.67 3.67
N ARG A 88 0.77 -12.81 4.48
CA ARG A 88 1.12 -13.08 5.89
C ARG A 88 0.70 -11.94 6.79
N ASP A 89 0.30 -12.29 8.00
CA ASP A 89 -0.04 -11.32 9.07
C ASP A 89 1.22 -10.94 9.86
N ASP A 90 1.54 -9.65 9.88
CA ASP A 90 2.60 -9.09 10.72
C ASP A 90 2.08 -8.39 11.99
N ALA A 91 0.76 -8.35 12.17
CA ALA A 91 0.06 -7.68 13.27
C ALA A 91 0.46 -6.20 13.48
N GLY A 92 1.17 -5.58 12.53
CA GLY A 92 1.76 -4.26 12.66
C GLY A 92 2.95 -4.21 13.65
N VAL A 93 3.55 -5.37 13.95
CA VAL A 93 4.65 -5.51 14.93
C VAL A 93 5.99 -5.71 14.20
N PRO A 94 7.00 -4.85 14.43
CA PRO A 94 8.27 -4.87 13.67
C PRO A 94 8.98 -6.22 13.71
N ASP A 95 9.09 -6.85 14.89
CA ASP A 95 9.77 -8.15 15.03
C ASP A 95 9.02 -9.28 14.32
N GLN A 96 7.68 -9.21 14.31
CA GLN A 96 6.87 -10.16 13.56
C GLN A 96 7.01 -9.94 12.06
N ALA A 97 6.98 -8.70 11.60
CA ALA A 97 7.20 -8.36 10.20
C ALA A 97 8.56 -8.87 9.69
N LYS A 98 9.63 -8.71 10.49
CA LYS A 98 10.96 -9.24 10.17
C LYS A 98 10.95 -10.76 10.05
N ARG A 99 10.35 -11.48 11.01
CA ARG A 99 10.26 -12.94 10.99
C ARG A 99 9.46 -13.44 9.79
N VAL A 100 8.31 -12.82 9.53
CA VAL A 100 7.45 -13.13 8.38
C VAL A 100 8.20 -12.90 7.05
N ALA A 101 8.92 -11.78 6.93
CA ALA A 101 9.71 -11.49 5.74
C ALA A 101 10.82 -12.53 5.52
N GLN A 102 11.50 -12.97 6.59
CA GLN A 102 12.51 -14.04 6.52
C GLN A 102 11.89 -15.35 6.05
N GLU A 103 10.73 -15.74 6.58
CA GLU A 103 9.98 -16.92 6.13
C GLU A 103 9.65 -16.84 4.64
N LEU A 104 9.09 -15.71 4.20
CA LEU A 104 8.73 -15.47 2.80
C LEU A 104 9.94 -15.58 1.86
N VAL A 105 11.09 -15.02 2.25
CA VAL A 105 12.30 -15.04 1.43
C VAL A 105 12.96 -16.41 1.42
N VAL A 106 13.14 -17.03 2.58
CA VAL A 106 13.95 -18.26 2.73
C VAL A 106 13.15 -19.51 2.39
N ASN A 107 11.92 -19.62 2.90
CA ASN A 107 11.12 -20.83 2.76
C ASN A 107 10.24 -20.79 1.51
N GLU A 108 9.51 -19.68 1.31
CA GLU A 108 8.60 -19.53 0.17
C GLU A 108 9.31 -19.04 -1.10
N LYS A 109 10.56 -18.58 -0.99
CA LYS A 109 11.40 -18.11 -2.10
C LYS A 109 10.68 -17.04 -2.95
N VAL A 110 10.07 -16.06 -2.27
CA VAL A 110 9.44 -14.95 -2.97
C VAL A 110 10.48 -14.09 -3.67
N ALA A 111 10.13 -13.59 -4.85
CA ALA A 111 10.99 -12.74 -5.65
C ALA A 111 10.81 -11.24 -5.31
N ILE A 112 9.66 -10.87 -4.74
CA ILE A 112 9.31 -9.48 -4.40
C ILE A 112 8.62 -9.50 -3.04
N LEU A 113 8.97 -8.55 -2.16
CA LEU A 113 8.26 -8.25 -0.93
C LEU A 113 7.36 -7.03 -1.15
N ALA A 114 6.13 -7.06 -0.60
CA ALA A 114 5.15 -6.01 -0.78
C ALA A 114 4.29 -5.81 0.48
N GLY A 115 3.69 -4.62 0.61
CA GLY A 115 2.81 -4.29 1.73
C GLY A 115 3.49 -3.45 2.79
N TYR A 116 3.54 -3.94 4.02
CA TYR A 116 4.18 -3.35 5.20
C TYR A 116 3.55 -2.03 5.66
N ASN A 117 2.70 -2.14 6.66
CA ASN A 117 2.07 -1.06 7.40
C ASN A 117 2.07 -1.42 8.91
N PRO A 118 2.44 -0.52 9.83
CA PRO A 118 2.91 0.87 9.68
C PRO A 118 4.42 1.00 9.39
N THR A 119 4.95 2.24 9.39
CA THR A 119 6.38 2.56 9.17
C THR A 119 7.39 1.63 9.87
N PRO A 120 7.25 1.29 11.16
CA PRO A 120 8.22 0.45 11.85
C PRO A 120 8.38 -0.95 11.25
N THR A 121 7.32 -1.51 10.64
CA THR A 121 7.40 -2.83 9.99
C THR A 121 8.25 -2.77 8.72
N ALA A 122 8.10 -1.73 7.90
CA ALA A 122 8.92 -1.51 6.71
C ALA A 122 10.41 -1.30 7.07
N LEU A 123 10.68 -0.52 8.11
CA LEU A 123 12.05 -0.27 8.59
C LEU A 123 12.72 -1.55 9.11
N ALA A 124 11.97 -2.42 9.80
CA ALA A 124 12.50 -3.68 10.33
C ALA A 124 12.91 -4.67 9.22
N VAL A 125 12.28 -4.57 8.04
CA VAL A 125 12.51 -5.46 6.89
C VAL A 125 13.53 -4.90 5.91
N ALA A 126 13.81 -3.60 5.92
CA ALA A 126 14.74 -2.94 5.01
C ALA A 126 16.15 -3.60 4.92
N PRO A 127 16.79 -4.04 6.03
CA PRO A 127 18.07 -4.75 5.96
C PRO A 127 17.98 -6.06 5.18
N LEU A 128 16.89 -6.83 5.35
CA LEU A 128 16.69 -8.08 4.63
C LEU A 128 16.54 -7.85 3.12
N ALA A 129 15.81 -6.79 2.71
CA ALA A 129 15.68 -6.42 1.31
C ALA A 129 17.03 -6.12 0.67
N THR A 130 17.94 -5.46 1.40
CA THR A 130 19.32 -5.18 0.96
C THR A 130 20.16 -6.44 0.86
N GLU A 131 20.16 -7.25 1.90
CA GLU A 131 20.98 -8.47 2.00
C GLU A 131 20.57 -9.51 0.94
N ALA A 132 19.28 -9.71 0.77
CA ALA A 132 18.74 -10.66 -0.19
C ALA A 132 18.63 -10.09 -1.62
N LYS A 133 18.90 -8.78 -1.81
CA LYS A 133 18.72 -8.05 -3.08
C LYS A 133 17.32 -8.21 -3.68
N ILE A 134 16.30 -8.20 -2.82
CA ILE A 134 14.90 -8.39 -3.18
C ILE A 134 14.18 -7.04 -3.17
N PRO A 135 13.39 -6.70 -4.22
CA PRO A 135 12.56 -5.51 -4.21
C PRO A 135 11.56 -5.54 -3.04
N LEU A 136 11.44 -4.42 -2.35
CA LEU A 136 10.48 -4.19 -1.29
C LEU A 136 9.58 -3.01 -1.69
N VAL A 137 8.34 -3.30 -2.08
CA VAL A 137 7.35 -2.27 -2.43
C VAL A 137 6.54 -1.93 -1.18
N VAL A 138 6.83 -0.78 -0.57
CA VAL A 138 6.16 -0.31 0.64
C VAL A 138 4.87 0.41 0.27
N MET A 139 3.75 -0.10 0.78
CA MET A 139 2.39 0.33 0.44
C MET A 139 1.63 0.94 1.63
N GLY A 140 2.31 1.13 2.81
CA GLY A 140 1.65 1.57 4.02
C GLY A 140 2.53 2.30 5.05
N GLY A 141 3.76 2.65 4.71
CA GLY A 141 4.68 3.35 5.62
C GLY A 141 4.94 4.80 5.19
N ALA A 142 4.66 5.78 6.06
CA ALA A 142 4.64 7.21 5.73
C ALA A 142 5.91 8.00 6.13
N SER A 143 6.88 7.42 6.83
CA SER A 143 8.11 8.15 7.18
C SER A 143 9.04 8.31 5.98
N SER A 144 9.59 9.52 5.80
CA SER A 144 10.46 9.89 4.66
C SER A 144 11.69 8.98 4.55
N ILE A 145 12.27 8.55 5.66
CA ILE A 145 13.52 7.78 5.71
C ILE A 145 13.44 6.36 5.10
N ILE A 146 12.24 5.84 4.85
CA ILE A 146 12.06 4.41 4.47
C ILE A 146 12.87 4.04 3.24
N THR A 147 12.78 4.79 2.14
CA THR A 147 13.47 4.44 0.89
C THR A 147 14.98 4.62 0.96
N GLU A 148 15.50 5.34 1.95
CA GLU A 148 16.94 5.49 2.20
C GLU A 148 17.55 4.25 2.87
N ARG A 149 16.73 3.45 3.56
CA ARG A 149 17.19 2.28 4.32
C ARG A 149 17.61 1.10 3.46
N SER A 150 17.21 1.10 2.17
CA SER A 150 17.64 0.08 1.21
C SER A 150 17.53 0.60 -0.22
N PRO A 151 18.50 0.34 -1.11
CA PRO A 151 18.36 0.65 -2.53
C PRO A 151 17.28 -0.18 -3.24
N TYR A 152 16.79 -1.24 -2.60
CA TYR A 152 15.74 -2.11 -3.12
C TYR A 152 14.33 -1.70 -2.70
N ILE A 153 14.16 -0.61 -1.93
CA ILE A 153 12.85 -0.13 -1.53
C ILE A 153 12.31 0.85 -2.57
N VAL A 154 11.05 0.64 -2.99
CA VAL A 154 10.22 1.58 -3.73
C VAL A 154 8.92 1.77 -2.95
N ARG A 155 8.38 3.00 -2.92
CA ARG A 155 7.17 3.30 -2.14
C ARG A 155 6.06 3.86 -3.02
N THR A 156 4.85 3.30 -2.90
CA THR A 156 3.62 3.82 -3.48
C THR A 156 2.72 4.52 -2.45
N PHE A 157 3.14 4.55 -1.19
CA PHE A 157 2.48 5.29 -0.12
C PHE A 157 3.05 6.71 -0.01
N PHE A 158 2.25 7.64 0.53
CA PHE A 158 2.69 9.02 0.74
C PHE A 158 3.77 9.16 1.82
N THR A 159 4.43 10.32 1.89
CA THR A 159 5.15 10.76 3.07
C THR A 159 4.30 11.76 3.87
N LEU A 160 4.44 11.77 5.19
CA LEU A 160 3.71 12.72 6.03
C LEU A 160 3.98 14.16 5.62
N GLN A 161 5.21 14.46 5.22
CA GLN A 161 5.60 15.79 4.78
C GLN A 161 4.87 16.21 3.49
N GLN A 162 4.68 15.28 2.54
CA GLN A 162 3.92 15.54 1.31
C GLN A 162 2.49 16.03 1.60
N VAL A 163 1.84 15.48 2.62
CA VAL A 163 0.45 15.81 2.95
C VAL A 163 0.32 16.87 4.05
N THR A 164 1.41 17.18 4.77
CA THR A 164 1.40 18.17 5.85
C THR A 164 1.78 19.57 5.37
N VAL A 165 2.78 19.69 4.50
CA VAL A 165 3.21 20.98 3.96
C VAL A 165 2.06 21.71 3.24
N PRO A 166 1.28 21.07 2.36
CA PRO A 166 0.14 21.71 1.71
C PRO A 166 -0.93 22.26 2.66
N ILE A 167 -1.25 21.59 3.78
CA ILE A 167 -2.24 22.14 4.72
C ILE A 167 -1.69 23.31 5.50
N ALA A 168 -0.39 23.36 5.80
CA ALA A 168 0.24 24.51 6.40
C ALA A 168 0.19 25.72 5.47
N GLN A 169 0.55 25.55 4.21
CA GLN A 169 0.48 26.59 3.15
C GLN A 169 -0.96 27.08 2.95
N TRP A 170 -1.90 26.14 2.90
CA TRP A 170 -3.32 26.48 2.80
C TRP A 170 -3.80 27.30 4.00
N ALA A 171 -3.41 26.93 5.21
CA ALA A 171 -3.78 27.64 6.42
C ALA A 171 -3.31 29.10 6.38
N ILE A 172 -2.04 29.33 6.00
CA ILE A 172 -1.46 30.68 5.83
C ILE A 172 -2.22 31.48 4.75
N LYS A 173 -2.41 30.89 3.57
CA LYS A 173 -3.12 31.52 2.45
C LYS A 173 -4.54 31.93 2.82
N ASN A 174 -5.19 31.18 3.74
CA ASN A 174 -6.54 31.45 4.21
C ASN A 174 -6.58 32.29 5.51
N GLY A 175 -5.49 32.95 5.85
CA GLY A 175 -5.43 33.95 6.92
C GLY A 175 -5.39 33.40 8.32
N ILE A 176 -5.16 32.10 8.51
CA ILE A 176 -4.94 31.48 9.83
C ILE A 176 -3.56 31.90 10.32
N LYS A 177 -3.51 32.54 11.50
CA LYS A 177 -2.28 33.08 12.06
C LYS A 177 -1.83 32.37 13.34
N ARG A 178 -2.76 31.79 14.10
CA ARG A 178 -2.50 31.22 15.43
C ARG A 178 -3.01 29.80 15.52
N VAL A 179 -2.09 28.84 15.69
CA VAL A 179 -2.40 27.41 15.69
C VAL A 179 -1.86 26.74 16.96
N VAL A 180 -2.63 25.82 17.52
CA VAL A 180 -2.15 24.81 18.46
C VAL A 180 -1.96 23.52 17.70
N THR A 181 -0.86 22.78 17.96
CA THR A 181 -0.65 21.43 17.43
C THR A 181 -1.04 20.36 18.45
N LEU A 182 -1.64 19.27 18.01
CA LEU A 182 -1.98 18.09 18.81
C LEU A 182 -1.64 16.82 18.00
N VAL A 183 -0.63 16.09 18.43
CA VAL A 183 -0.15 14.91 17.71
C VAL A 183 0.07 13.71 18.63
N SER A 184 -0.01 12.50 18.08
CA SER A 184 0.42 11.29 18.79
C SER A 184 1.95 11.29 18.96
N ASP A 185 2.41 10.93 20.19
CA ASP A 185 3.82 10.96 20.57
C ASP A 185 4.58 9.74 20.08
N TYR A 186 4.87 9.70 18.78
CA TYR A 186 5.76 8.74 18.13
C TYR A 186 6.24 9.29 16.78
N THR A 187 7.20 8.62 16.13
CA THR A 187 7.93 9.18 14.98
C THR A 187 7.04 9.83 13.92
N PRO A 188 6.00 9.20 13.35
CA PRO A 188 5.13 9.85 12.37
C PRO A 188 4.43 11.13 12.88
N GLY A 189 3.96 11.12 14.15
CA GLY A 189 3.33 12.30 14.74
C GLY A 189 4.29 13.47 14.87
N LEU A 190 5.53 13.20 15.31
CA LEU A 190 6.58 14.20 15.44
C LEU A 190 7.05 14.73 14.07
N GLU A 191 7.11 13.87 13.04
CA GLU A 191 7.40 14.28 11.67
C GLU A 191 6.31 15.20 11.10
N ALA A 192 5.03 14.86 11.29
CA ALA A 192 3.91 15.70 10.89
C ALA A 192 3.93 17.05 11.62
N GLU A 193 4.10 17.04 12.95
CA GLU A 193 4.18 18.26 13.75
C GLU A 193 5.31 19.17 13.27
N LYS A 194 6.50 18.61 13.09
CA LYS A 194 7.67 19.36 12.63
C LYS A 194 7.44 19.98 11.25
N ALA A 195 6.95 19.22 10.30
CA ALA A 195 6.68 19.69 8.94
C ALA A 195 5.66 20.84 8.94
N PHE A 196 4.58 20.70 9.73
CA PHE A 196 3.60 21.77 9.89
C PHE A 196 4.18 23.02 10.52
N ILE A 197 4.91 22.89 11.64
CA ILE A 197 5.49 24.01 12.37
C ILE A 197 6.48 24.78 11.49
N ASP A 198 7.38 24.08 10.80
CA ASP A 198 8.41 24.70 9.99
C ASP A 198 7.77 25.52 8.85
N GLU A 199 6.85 24.94 8.10
CA GLU A 199 6.19 25.60 6.98
C GLU A 199 5.29 26.75 7.46
N PHE A 200 4.50 26.52 8.52
CA PHE A 200 3.58 27.52 9.04
C PHE A 200 4.31 28.75 9.60
N LYS A 201 5.43 28.56 10.33
CA LYS A 201 6.27 29.65 10.80
C LYS A 201 6.99 30.38 9.67
N ALA A 202 7.49 29.65 8.67
CA ALA A 202 8.10 30.27 7.48
C ALA A 202 7.13 31.21 6.75
N GLY A 203 5.82 30.86 6.75
CA GLY A 203 4.76 31.70 6.23
C GLY A 203 4.25 32.81 7.18
N GLY A 204 4.89 33.01 8.32
CA GLY A 204 4.55 34.06 9.30
C GLY A 204 3.46 33.67 10.31
N GLY A 205 3.13 32.39 10.43
CA GLY A 205 2.20 31.87 11.43
C GLY A 205 2.84 31.69 12.82
N GLU A 206 1.99 31.70 13.84
CA GLU A 206 2.37 31.49 15.25
C GLU A 206 1.88 30.14 15.76
N ILE A 207 2.79 29.33 16.31
CA ILE A 207 2.43 28.12 17.07
C ILE A 207 2.27 28.53 18.53
N VAL A 208 1.02 28.59 18.99
CA VAL A 208 0.66 29.01 20.33
C VAL A 208 1.06 27.97 21.37
N GLN A 209 0.87 26.71 21.05
CA GLN A 209 1.21 25.58 21.92
C GLN A 209 1.35 24.29 21.08
N SER A 210 2.28 23.40 21.51
CA SER A 210 2.41 22.05 20.99
C SER A 210 1.98 21.04 22.06
N LEU A 211 1.03 20.18 21.71
CA LEU A 211 0.44 19.18 22.59
C LEU A 211 0.71 17.79 22.01
N ARG A 212 1.00 16.84 22.90
CA ARG A 212 1.26 15.45 22.52
C ARG A 212 0.42 14.51 23.37
N VAL A 213 -0.05 13.43 22.76
CA VAL A 213 -0.84 12.38 23.42
C VAL A 213 -0.18 11.02 23.20
N PRO A 214 -0.32 10.08 24.16
CA PRO A 214 0.20 8.74 24.00
C PRO A 214 -0.38 8.06 22.74
N LEU A 215 0.44 7.22 22.07
CA LEU A 215 -0.03 6.42 20.93
C LEU A 215 -1.11 5.40 21.33
N GLN A 216 -1.10 4.94 22.57
CA GLN A 216 -2.05 3.93 23.04
C GLN A 216 -3.10 4.55 23.96
N SER A 217 -4.38 4.25 23.66
CA SER A 217 -5.55 4.65 24.48
C SER A 217 -5.53 6.12 24.90
N PRO A 218 -5.35 7.07 23.98
CA PRO A 218 -5.24 8.48 24.33
C PRO A 218 -6.56 9.02 24.90
N ASP A 219 -6.47 9.75 26.01
CA ASP A 219 -7.53 10.67 26.44
C ASP A 219 -7.22 12.06 25.85
N PHE A 220 -8.04 12.50 24.92
CA PHE A 220 -7.87 13.78 24.25
C PHE A 220 -8.43 14.97 25.08
N ALA A 221 -9.32 14.68 26.03
CA ALA A 221 -10.05 15.71 26.76
C ALA A 221 -9.17 16.76 27.45
N PRO A 222 -8.10 16.40 28.19
CA PRO A 222 -7.22 17.39 28.81
C PRO A 222 -6.46 18.25 27.78
N SER A 223 -6.04 17.63 26.67
CA SER A 223 -5.32 18.34 25.61
C SER A 223 -6.23 19.26 24.80
N LEU A 224 -7.44 18.85 24.51
CA LEU A 224 -8.45 19.69 23.85
C LEU A 224 -8.87 20.87 24.75
N GLN A 225 -8.95 20.68 26.08
CA GLN A 225 -9.20 21.78 26.98
C GLN A 225 -8.08 22.81 26.96
N ARG A 226 -6.82 22.38 27.06
CA ARG A 226 -5.64 23.26 26.93
C ARG A 226 -5.60 24.01 25.60
N ALA A 227 -5.91 23.29 24.49
CA ALA A 227 -6.01 23.91 23.17
C ALA A 227 -7.08 25.01 23.14
N ARG A 228 -8.28 24.76 23.72
CA ARG A 228 -9.35 25.74 23.81
C ARG A 228 -8.96 26.97 24.63
N ASP A 229 -8.30 26.77 25.77
CA ASP A 229 -7.87 27.86 26.67
C ASP A 229 -6.83 28.76 26.00
N ALA A 230 -6.00 28.22 25.10
CA ALA A 230 -5.03 28.96 24.31
C ALA A 230 -5.67 29.85 23.22
N LYS A 231 -6.96 29.70 22.94
CA LYS A 231 -7.74 30.47 21.96
C LYS A 231 -7.07 30.56 20.57
N PRO A 232 -6.70 29.44 19.93
CA PRO A 232 -6.15 29.47 18.59
C PRO A 232 -7.26 29.68 17.56
N GLU A 233 -6.89 30.05 16.34
CA GLU A 233 -7.80 30.06 15.19
C GLU A 233 -8.02 28.66 14.59
N ALA A 234 -6.99 27.79 14.72
CA ALA A 234 -7.10 26.40 14.32
C ALA A 234 -6.32 25.45 15.26
N LEU A 235 -6.77 24.20 15.30
CA LEU A 235 -6.08 23.08 15.91
C LEU A 235 -5.55 22.19 14.75
N PHE A 236 -4.22 22.14 14.61
CA PHE A 236 -3.59 21.15 13.73
C PHE A 236 -3.53 19.82 14.45
N VAL A 237 -4.04 18.76 13.81
CA VAL A 237 -4.08 17.42 14.40
C VAL A 237 -3.41 16.41 13.49
N TRP A 238 -2.59 15.55 14.07
CA TRP A 238 -2.20 14.30 13.48
C TRP A 238 -2.28 13.16 14.51
N VAL A 239 -3.13 12.19 14.25
CA VAL A 239 -3.24 10.92 15.00
C VAL A 239 -3.48 9.80 13.98
N PRO A 240 -3.14 8.53 14.29
CA PRO A 240 -3.55 7.41 13.44
C PRO A 240 -5.07 7.38 13.22
N GLY A 241 -5.52 6.99 12.03
CA GLY A 241 -6.94 7.02 11.66
C GLY A 241 -7.87 6.30 12.63
N ASN A 242 -7.41 5.19 13.24
CA ASN A 242 -8.18 4.48 14.28
C ASN A 242 -8.39 5.28 15.57
N GLN A 243 -7.66 6.38 15.79
CA GLN A 243 -7.83 7.30 16.93
C GLN A 243 -8.68 8.53 16.57
N ALA A 244 -8.96 8.76 15.29
CA ALA A 244 -9.74 9.90 14.84
C ALA A 244 -11.19 9.91 15.41
N PRO A 245 -11.97 8.82 15.45
CA PRO A 245 -13.32 8.85 15.97
C PRO A 245 -13.44 9.35 17.43
N PRO A 246 -12.66 8.84 18.41
CA PRO A 246 -12.71 9.35 19.77
C PRO A 246 -12.22 10.80 19.88
N LEU A 247 -11.21 11.22 19.11
CA LEU A 247 -10.77 12.62 19.07
C LEU A 247 -11.89 13.54 18.59
N LEU A 248 -12.50 13.23 17.45
CA LEU A 248 -13.53 14.06 16.82
C LEU A 248 -14.78 14.17 17.67
N ARG A 249 -15.19 13.07 18.30
CA ARG A 249 -16.29 13.09 19.28
C ARG A 249 -15.97 14.04 20.42
N GLN A 250 -14.80 13.93 21.07
CA GLN A 250 -14.40 14.80 22.17
C GLN A 250 -14.22 16.26 21.72
N PHE A 251 -13.77 16.50 20.49
CA PHE A 251 -13.68 17.84 19.90
C PHE A 251 -15.08 18.49 19.81
N GLY A 252 -16.07 17.74 19.33
CA GLY A 252 -17.48 18.19 19.26
C GLY A 252 -18.10 18.42 20.64
N GLU A 253 -17.99 17.45 21.55
CA GLU A 253 -18.51 17.52 22.92
C GLU A 253 -17.99 18.72 23.72
N ARG A 254 -16.74 19.15 23.44
CA ARG A 254 -16.14 20.32 24.07
C ARG A 254 -16.47 21.64 23.38
N GLY A 255 -17.30 21.60 22.34
CA GLY A 255 -17.72 22.81 21.63
C GLY A 255 -16.57 23.58 20.99
N MET A 256 -15.52 22.88 20.53
CA MET A 256 -14.34 23.52 19.93
C MET A 256 -14.72 24.28 18.66
N GLN A 257 -15.56 23.68 17.81
CA GLN A 257 -16.06 24.32 16.59
C GLN A 257 -16.94 25.53 16.90
N ALA A 258 -17.82 25.43 17.90
CA ALA A 258 -18.64 26.55 18.37
C ALA A 258 -17.80 27.70 18.96
N ALA A 259 -16.61 27.40 19.47
CA ALA A 259 -15.63 28.40 19.91
C ALA A 259 -14.83 29.04 18.75
N GLY A 260 -15.15 28.69 17.49
CA GLY A 260 -14.49 29.22 16.29
C GLY A 260 -13.17 28.55 15.96
N ILE A 261 -12.79 27.46 16.64
CA ILE A 261 -11.53 26.75 16.42
C ILE A 261 -11.72 25.77 15.26
N LYS A 262 -11.03 26.01 14.13
CA LYS A 262 -11.03 25.11 12.97
C LYS A 262 -10.15 23.89 13.27
N LEU A 263 -10.58 22.70 12.87
CA LEU A 263 -9.75 21.51 12.89
C LEU A 263 -9.15 21.31 11.51
N ILE A 264 -7.82 21.22 11.44
CA ILE A 264 -7.05 21.01 10.22
C ILE A 264 -5.98 19.94 10.44
N GLY A 265 -5.56 19.26 9.36
CA GLY A 265 -4.48 18.28 9.44
C GLY A 265 -4.38 17.45 8.17
N PRO A 266 -3.47 16.46 8.15
CA PRO A 266 -3.49 15.39 7.14
C PRO A 266 -4.77 14.57 7.20
N GLY A 267 -5.09 13.91 6.11
CA GLY A 267 -6.37 13.25 5.88
C GLY A 267 -6.68 12.02 6.72
N ASP A 268 -5.71 11.50 7.46
CA ASP A 268 -5.88 10.36 8.37
C ASP A 268 -7.04 10.57 9.39
N ILE A 269 -7.30 11.82 9.77
CA ILE A 269 -8.35 12.16 10.74
C ILE A 269 -9.77 12.12 10.15
N THR A 270 -9.91 12.03 8.84
CA THR A 270 -11.20 11.93 8.13
C THR A 270 -11.15 10.83 7.07
N ASP A 271 -10.53 9.69 7.40
CA ASP A 271 -10.42 8.58 6.45
C ASP A 271 -11.80 8.13 5.93
N ASP A 272 -11.85 7.87 4.63
CA ASP A 272 -13.12 7.66 3.91
C ASP A 272 -13.88 6.39 4.34
N ASP A 273 -13.18 5.37 4.83
CA ASP A 273 -13.78 4.11 5.25
C ASP A 273 -14.66 4.24 6.50
N GLY A 274 -14.26 5.08 7.46
CA GLY A 274 -14.97 5.32 8.72
C GLY A 274 -15.75 6.63 8.79
N LEU A 275 -15.70 7.48 7.76
CA LEU A 275 -16.17 8.86 7.83
C LEU A 275 -17.66 8.99 8.16
N ASN A 276 -18.52 8.14 7.61
CA ASN A 276 -19.95 8.15 7.91
C ASN A 276 -20.25 7.81 9.37
N GLU A 277 -19.48 6.92 9.99
CA GLU A 277 -19.63 6.53 11.40
C GLU A 277 -19.19 7.65 12.35
N MET A 278 -18.31 8.54 11.92
CA MET A 278 -17.88 9.71 12.69
C MET A 278 -18.98 10.78 12.80
N GLY A 279 -19.93 10.79 11.87
CA GLY A 279 -21.13 11.63 11.90
C GLY A 279 -20.89 13.12 11.63
N ASP A 280 -21.92 13.93 11.88
CA ASP A 280 -21.99 15.35 11.50
C ASP A 280 -20.95 16.25 12.21
N SER A 281 -20.35 15.79 13.29
CA SER A 281 -19.25 16.51 13.96
C SER A 281 -18.03 16.70 13.04
N THR A 282 -17.94 15.95 11.95
CA THR A 282 -16.86 16.07 10.97
C THR A 282 -17.12 17.10 9.89
N LEU A 283 -18.35 17.57 9.71
CA LEU A 283 -18.71 18.54 8.67
C LEU A 283 -17.85 19.82 8.75
N GLY A 284 -17.31 20.21 7.61
CA GLY A 284 -16.46 21.39 7.50
C GLY A 284 -14.99 21.20 7.92
N ILE A 285 -14.60 20.05 8.49
CA ILE A 285 -13.19 19.75 8.75
C ILE A 285 -12.43 19.79 7.42
N THR A 286 -11.31 20.52 7.44
CA THR A 286 -10.47 20.67 6.25
C THR A 286 -9.15 19.91 6.43
N THR A 287 -8.85 19.03 5.48
CA THR A 287 -7.65 18.19 5.47
C THR A 287 -6.89 18.32 4.16
N SER A 288 -5.62 17.93 4.16
CA SER A 288 -4.86 17.71 2.94
C SER A 288 -4.51 16.24 2.81
N PHE A 289 -4.75 15.66 1.62
CA PHE A 289 -4.44 14.26 1.39
C PHE A 289 -4.30 13.96 -0.10
N GLN A 290 -3.68 12.83 -0.40
CA GLN A 290 -3.45 12.39 -1.78
C GLN A 290 -4.63 11.60 -2.38
N TYR A 291 -5.66 11.29 -1.61
CA TYR A 291 -6.80 10.47 -2.05
C TYR A 291 -8.10 10.89 -1.37
N SER A 292 -9.19 10.73 -2.10
CA SER A 292 -10.57 10.74 -1.58
C SER A 292 -11.39 9.72 -2.36
N ALA A 293 -12.27 9.00 -1.68
CA ALA A 293 -13.27 8.15 -2.33
C ALA A 293 -14.22 8.95 -3.24
N ALA A 294 -14.32 10.28 -3.05
CA ALA A 294 -15.08 11.20 -3.89
C ALA A 294 -14.26 11.80 -5.06
N HIS A 295 -12.98 11.42 -5.24
CA HIS A 295 -12.16 11.94 -6.36
C HIS A 295 -12.90 11.78 -7.70
N PRO A 296 -13.07 12.87 -8.51
CA PRO A 296 -14.07 12.88 -9.60
C PRO A 296 -13.65 12.16 -10.88
N SER A 297 -12.57 11.37 -10.87
CA SER A 297 -12.12 10.64 -12.06
C SER A 297 -12.95 9.39 -12.34
N ALA A 298 -13.02 8.97 -13.61
CA ALA A 298 -13.65 7.72 -14.01
C ALA A 298 -12.90 6.50 -13.41
N ALA A 299 -11.57 6.59 -13.31
CA ALA A 299 -10.73 5.55 -12.71
C ALA A 299 -11.09 5.35 -11.24
N ASN A 300 -11.28 6.44 -10.48
CA ASN A 300 -11.69 6.35 -9.07
C ASN A 300 -13.11 5.78 -8.91
N LYS A 301 -14.07 6.25 -9.70
CA LYS A 301 -15.44 5.73 -9.64
C LYS A 301 -15.47 4.21 -9.83
N ALA A 302 -14.78 3.72 -10.84
CA ALA A 302 -14.66 2.28 -11.08
C ALA A 302 -13.93 1.57 -9.92
N PHE A 303 -12.85 2.17 -9.37
CA PHE A 303 -12.12 1.60 -8.24
C PHE A 303 -13.00 1.49 -7.00
N VAL A 304 -13.69 2.56 -6.60
CA VAL A 304 -14.59 2.59 -5.42
C VAL A 304 -15.72 1.57 -5.57
N GLU A 305 -16.35 1.49 -6.74
CA GLU A 305 -17.42 0.51 -7.02
C GLU A 305 -16.92 -0.93 -6.88
N GLY A 306 -15.80 -1.23 -7.52
CA GLY A 306 -15.17 -2.55 -7.43
C GLY A 306 -14.72 -2.89 -6.02
N PHE A 307 -14.16 -1.92 -5.29
CA PHE A 307 -13.69 -2.10 -3.93
C PHE A 307 -14.86 -2.39 -2.96
N LYS A 308 -15.94 -1.61 -3.02
CA LYS A 308 -17.16 -1.87 -2.23
C LYS A 308 -17.70 -3.28 -2.44
N ARG A 309 -17.66 -3.79 -3.67
CA ARG A 309 -18.10 -5.16 -3.98
C ARG A 309 -17.26 -6.22 -3.27
N VAL A 310 -15.94 -6.07 -3.21
CA VAL A 310 -15.04 -7.08 -2.61
C VAL A 310 -14.86 -6.91 -1.10
N SER A 311 -15.11 -5.71 -0.56
CA SER A 311 -14.95 -5.36 0.87
C SER A 311 -16.24 -5.49 1.69
N GLY A 312 -17.38 -5.86 1.08
CA GLY A 312 -18.67 -5.92 1.78
C GLY A 312 -19.32 -4.54 1.98
N GLY A 313 -19.08 -3.59 1.08
CA GLY A 313 -19.71 -2.26 1.09
C GLY A 313 -18.83 -1.15 1.69
N VAL A 314 -17.68 -1.48 2.27
CA VAL A 314 -16.75 -0.49 2.84
C VAL A 314 -16.10 0.33 1.72
N ARG A 315 -15.91 1.64 1.95
CA ARG A 315 -15.18 2.52 1.02
C ARG A 315 -13.67 2.23 1.09
N PRO A 316 -12.94 2.39 -0.03
CA PRO A 316 -11.49 2.34 0.01
C PRO A 316 -10.92 3.56 0.73
N ASP A 317 -9.88 3.33 1.52
CA ASP A 317 -9.06 4.35 2.16
C ASP A 317 -7.75 4.61 1.38
N GLN A 318 -6.88 5.42 1.98
CA GLN A 318 -5.55 5.75 1.43
C GLN A 318 -4.61 4.55 1.33
N VAL A 319 -4.79 3.52 2.18
CA VAL A 319 -3.97 2.30 2.12
C VAL A 319 -4.43 1.40 0.96
N ALA A 320 -5.74 1.30 0.76
CA ALA A 320 -6.33 0.52 -0.33
C ALA A 320 -5.84 1.00 -1.70
N VAL A 321 -5.88 2.32 -1.97
CA VAL A 321 -5.41 2.85 -3.25
C VAL A 321 -3.90 2.64 -3.43
N SER A 322 -3.12 2.75 -2.35
CA SER A 322 -1.66 2.52 -2.41
C SER A 322 -1.29 1.07 -2.70
N VAL A 323 -2.06 0.11 -2.19
CA VAL A 323 -1.89 -1.32 -2.53
C VAL A 323 -2.24 -1.57 -3.99
N TYR A 324 -3.35 -0.99 -4.46
CA TYR A 324 -3.76 -1.13 -5.86
C TYR A 324 -2.69 -0.60 -6.81
N ASP A 325 -2.12 0.57 -6.52
CA ASP A 325 -1.01 1.17 -7.26
C ASP A 325 0.31 0.38 -7.13
N GLY A 326 0.61 -0.14 -5.96
CA GLY A 326 1.81 -0.94 -5.74
C GLY A 326 1.79 -2.26 -6.50
N MET A 327 0.64 -2.91 -6.59
CA MET A 327 0.46 -4.09 -7.42
C MET A 327 0.54 -3.76 -8.90
N HIS A 328 -0.02 -2.61 -9.34
CA HIS A 328 0.13 -2.11 -10.69
C HIS A 328 1.61 -1.90 -11.04
N LEU A 329 2.34 -1.22 -10.17
CA LEU A 329 3.77 -0.96 -10.34
C LEU A 329 4.58 -2.28 -10.50
N ILE A 330 4.29 -3.29 -9.67
CA ILE A 330 4.93 -4.61 -9.74
C ILE A 330 4.64 -5.27 -11.09
N TYR A 331 3.36 -5.29 -11.53
CA TYR A 331 2.97 -5.93 -12.80
C TYR A 331 3.60 -5.25 -14.01
N GLU A 332 3.61 -3.91 -14.03
CA GLU A 332 4.25 -3.16 -15.13
C GLU A 332 5.77 -3.32 -15.13
N ALA A 333 6.42 -3.39 -13.96
CA ALA A 333 7.84 -3.68 -13.87
C ALA A 333 8.17 -5.08 -14.42
N LEU A 334 7.38 -6.09 -14.06
CA LEU A 334 7.52 -7.45 -14.59
C LEU A 334 7.28 -7.51 -16.12
N LYS A 335 6.37 -6.72 -16.67
CA LYS A 335 6.21 -6.60 -18.13
C LYS A 335 7.46 -6.01 -18.78
N LYS A 336 8.01 -4.92 -18.21
CA LYS A 336 9.22 -4.27 -18.73
C LYS A 336 10.45 -5.17 -18.69
N THR A 337 10.55 -6.04 -17.68
CA THR A 337 11.66 -7.02 -17.55
C THR A 337 11.39 -8.35 -18.25
N ALA A 338 10.31 -8.45 -19.06
CA ALA A 338 9.88 -9.68 -19.70
C ALA A 338 9.71 -10.86 -18.72
N GLY A 339 9.28 -10.56 -17.50
CA GLY A 339 9.08 -11.54 -16.43
C GLY A 339 10.35 -11.94 -15.68
N ASP A 340 11.48 -11.27 -15.88
CA ASP A 340 12.65 -11.41 -15.00
C ASP A 340 12.36 -10.71 -13.65
N PRO A 341 12.31 -11.43 -12.52
CA PRO A 341 12.04 -10.85 -11.22
C PRO A 341 13.32 -10.39 -10.50
N GLY A 342 14.47 -10.34 -11.18
CA GLY A 342 15.74 -9.92 -10.59
C GLY A 342 15.65 -8.56 -9.92
N GLY A 343 16.11 -8.47 -8.66
CA GLY A 343 15.84 -7.32 -7.81
C GLY A 343 16.31 -5.99 -8.37
N GLU A 344 17.51 -5.94 -8.93
CA GLU A 344 18.06 -4.71 -9.55
C GLU A 344 17.26 -4.32 -10.80
N ALA A 345 16.90 -5.30 -11.65
CA ALA A 345 16.15 -5.06 -12.88
C ALA A 345 14.73 -4.54 -12.57
N ILE A 346 14.05 -5.14 -11.59
CA ILE A 346 12.72 -4.72 -11.15
C ILE A 346 12.73 -3.30 -10.58
N VAL A 347 13.66 -2.98 -9.67
CA VAL A 347 13.77 -1.63 -9.11
C VAL A 347 14.10 -0.60 -10.20
N ALA A 348 15.01 -0.94 -11.12
CA ALA A 348 15.33 -0.06 -12.25
C ALA A 348 14.11 0.17 -13.16
N ALA A 349 13.32 -0.87 -13.43
CA ALA A 349 12.09 -0.77 -14.23
C ALA A 349 11.01 0.09 -13.56
N MET A 350 10.95 0.12 -12.22
CA MET A 350 10.00 0.93 -11.44
C MET A 350 10.34 2.42 -11.43
N LYS A 351 11.61 2.77 -11.44
CA LYS A 351 12.08 4.16 -11.40
C LYS A 351 11.54 4.97 -12.60
N GLY A 352 10.99 6.15 -12.31
CA GLY A 352 10.42 7.04 -13.33
C GLY A 352 9.14 6.53 -13.97
N MET A 353 8.57 5.40 -13.54
CA MET A 353 7.29 4.92 -14.03
C MET A 353 6.18 5.89 -13.63
N ALA A 354 5.27 6.20 -14.57
CA ALA A 354 4.16 7.11 -14.37
C ALA A 354 2.88 6.50 -14.95
N TRP A 355 1.75 6.72 -14.24
CA TRP A 355 0.44 6.24 -14.69
C TRP A 355 -0.70 7.05 -14.06
N GLU A 356 -1.89 6.89 -14.63
CA GLU A 356 -3.13 7.42 -14.06
C GLU A 356 -3.69 6.43 -13.03
N SER A 357 -3.71 6.86 -11.77
CA SER A 357 -4.23 6.11 -10.63
C SER A 357 -5.68 6.55 -10.31
N PRO A 358 -6.44 5.76 -9.51
CA PRO A 358 -7.70 6.24 -8.93
C PRO A 358 -7.57 7.58 -8.16
N ARG A 359 -6.39 7.94 -7.69
CA ARG A 359 -6.10 9.22 -7.00
C ARG A 359 -5.56 10.33 -7.90
N GLY A 360 -5.60 10.15 -9.23
CA GLY A 360 -5.02 11.05 -10.21
C GLY A 360 -3.63 10.62 -10.69
N PRO A 361 -2.90 11.50 -11.40
CA PRO A 361 -1.60 11.17 -11.97
C PRO A 361 -0.54 10.95 -10.88
N ILE A 362 0.20 9.86 -11.01
CA ILE A 362 1.29 9.52 -10.10
C ILE A 362 2.51 9.04 -10.85
N SER A 363 3.68 9.16 -10.22
CA SER A 363 4.93 8.57 -10.73
C SER A 363 5.87 8.19 -9.60
N ILE A 364 6.85 7.35 -9.91
CA ILE A 364 7.94 7.01 -8.99
C ILE A 364 9.14 7.91 -9.27
N ASP A 365 9.56 8.67 -8.29
CA ASP A 365 10.77 9.51 -8.39
C ASP A 365 11.99 8.64 -8.73
N PRO A 366 12.71 8.90 -9.83
CA PRO A 366 13.82 8.07 -10.25
C PRO A 366 15.01 8.08 -9.29
N ASP A 367 15.14 9.13 -8.49
CA ASP A 367 16.25 9.30 -7.56
C ASP A 367 15.92 8.74 -6.18
N THR A 368 14.79 9.18 -5.61
CA THR A 368 14.40 8.83 -4.23
C THR A 368 13.61 7.53 -4.13
N ARG A 369 13.00 7.07 -5.23
CA ARG A 369 12.10 5.90 -5.31
C ARG A 369 10.81 6.08 -4.49
N ASP A 370 10.50 7.30 -4.11
CA ASP A 370 9.23 7.68 -3.51
C ASP A 370 8.20 8.03 -4.58
N ILE A 371 6.93 8.01 -4.20
CA ILE A 371 5.85 8.46 -5.07
C ILE A 371 5.89 9.98 -5.25
N ILE A 372 5.64 10.44 -6.46
CA ILE A 372 5.26 11.81 -6.80
C ILE A 372 3.78 11.78 -7.12
N GLN A 373 2.98 12.64 -6.49
CA GLN A 373 1.52 12.61 -6.59
C GLN A 373 0.90 13.97 -6.35
N ASP A 374 -0.32 14.16 -6.82
CA ASP A 374 -1.12 15.31 -6.43
C ASP A 374 -1.56 15.19 -4.96
N VAL A 375 -1.63 16.32 -4.27
CA VAL A 375 -2.19 16.44 -2.92
C VAL A 375 -3.34 17.43 -2.96
N TYR A 376 -4.47 17.03 -2.42
CA TYR A 376 -5.71 17.81 -2.46
C TYR A 376 -6.03 18.38 -1.10
N ILE A 377 -6.49 19.64 -1.07
CA ILE A 377 -7.18 20.18 0.09
C ILE A 377 -8.62 19.74 -0.02
N ARG A 378 -9.11 19.06 1.02
CA ARG A 378 -10.42 18.44 1.06
C ARG A 378 -11.22 19.00 2.22
N ARG A 379 -12.54 19.04 2.07
CA ARG A 379 -13.48 19.39 3.13
C ARG A 379 -14.51 18.29 3.27
N VAL A 380 -14.85 17.96 4.50
CA VAL A 380 -15.94 17.02 4.75
C VAL A 380 -17.27 17.72 4.43
N GLU A 381 -17.99 17.15 3.47
CA GLU A 381 -19.29 17.64 3.00
C GLU A 381 -20.30 16.47 2.93
N ARG A 382 -21.60 16.80 2.96
CA ARG A 382 -22.66 15.80 2.77
C ARG A 382 -23.09 15.78 1.30
N ILE A 383 -23.00 14.62 0.66
CA ILE A 383 -23.46 14.36 -0.70
C ILE A 383 -24.42 13.19 -0.67
N ASP A 384 -25.65 13.38 -1.14
CA ASP A 384 -26.69 12.34 -1.21
C ASP A 384 -26.91 11.59 0.13
N GLY A 385 -26.81 12.33 1.25
CA GLY A 385 -27.01 11.78 2.59
C GLY A 385 -25.77 11.16 3.26
N GLU A 386 -24.68 10.96 2.53
CA GLU A 386 -23.40 10.42 3.02
C GLU A 386 -22.34 11.50 3.16
N LEU A 387 -21.38 11.32 4.08
CA LEU A 387 -20.24 12.20 4.26
C LEU A 387 -19.11 11.80 3.32
N TYR A 388 -18.50 12.80 2.68
CA TYR A 388 -17.37 12.66 1.77
C TYR A 388 -16.30 13.72 2.02
N ASN A 389 -15.05 13.39 1.73
CA ASN A 389 -13.96 14.34 1.63
C ASN A 389 -13.97 14.96 0.23
N VAL A 390 -14.56 16.15 0.09
CA VAL A 390 -14.66 16.86 -1.20
C VAL A 390 -13.40 17.67 -1.46
N GLU A 391 -12.74 17.38 -2.58
CA GLU A 391 -11.53 18.07 -3.02
C GLU A 391 -11.89 19.42 -3.63
N PHE A 392 -11.23 20.53 -3.21
CA PHE A 392 -11.52 21.86 -3.73
C PHE A 392 -10.28 22.69 -4.10
N GLU A 393 -9.08 22.27 -3.69
CA GLU A 393 -7.81 22.85 -4.11
C GLU A 393 -6.77 21.73 -4.29
N LYS A 394 -5.80 21.93 -5.18
CA LYS A 394 -4.80 20.94 -5.54
C LYS A 394 -3.39 21.51 -5.54
N TYR A 395 -2.47 20.75 -4.98
CA TYR A 395 -1.03 20.90 -5.12
C TYR A 395 -0.53 19.78 -6.02
N ALA A 396 -0.04 20.14 -7.21
CA ALA A 396 0.30 19.17 -8.24
C ALA A 396 1.71 18.61 -8.07
N ALA A 397 1.86 17.32 -8.39
CA ALA A 397 3.15 16.62 -8.49
C ALA A 397 4.07 16.82 -7.27
N VAL A 398 3.49 16.72 -6.06
CA VAL A 398 4.22 16.92 -4.81
C VAL A 398 5.22 15.79 -4.62
N LYS A 399 6.50 16.15 -4.50
CA LYS A 399 7.60 15.28 -4.08
C LYS A 399 7.72 15.27 -2.56
N ASP A 400 8.49 14.33 -2.01
CA ASP A 400 8.85 14.39 -0.59
C ASP A 400 9.67 15.67 -0.31
N PRO A 401 9.13 16.64 0.47
CA PRO A 401 9.81 17.91 0.68
C PRO A 401 11.16 17.78 1.40
N VAL A 402 11.32 16.77 2.25
CA VAL A 402 12.59 16.53 2.98
C VAL A 402 13.70 16.22 1.97
N LYS A 403 13.46 15.29 1.05
CA LYS A 403 14.45 14.87 0.04
C LYS A 403 14.60 15.86 -1.11
N ALA A 404 13.59 16.68 -1.37
CA ALA A 404 13.69 17.75 -2.36
C ALA A 404 14.59 18.90 -1.90
N ALA A 405 14.68 19.15 -0.58
CA ALA A 405 15.52 20.18 0.01
C ALA A 405 17.01 19.82 0.11
N GLU A 406 17.35 18.53 -0.02
CA GLU A 406 18.74 18.04 0.06
C GLU A 406 19.49 18.11 -1.29
N LYS A 407 18.81 18.53 -2.37
CA LYS A 407 19.38 18.76 -3.71
C LYS A 407 19.57 20.23 -3.99
#